data_ffa317000bbd02823b30eb43c7226b2a
#
_entry.id   ffa317000bbd02823b30eb43c7226b2a
#
_cell.length_a   1.000
_cell.length_b   1.000
_cell.length_c   1.000
_cell.angle_alpha   90.00
_cell.angle_beta   90.00
_cell.angle_gamma   90.00
#
_symmetry.space_group_name_H-M   'P 1'
#
loop_
_entity.id
_entity.type
_entity.pdbx_description
1 polymer ?
#
loop_
_entity_poly.entity_id
_entity_poly.type
_entity_poly.pdbx_seq_one_letter_code
_entity_poly.pdbx_strand_id
1 'polypeptide(L)'
;DLERAGKRHAVITGVVEGGDPGVQAEIEDWCKAAQVRRRFRDTNIAQIGRPYPGMMDLYIDETNLYNRMFLYTKQFDWEKMWAIADDITDEDAIRAKAQEILDTFDIEGGGTIEKVWDMAKYVVAFEKWVKDEHLGMIASHYNGFAQGKAGVLDSMLIPAFSMLIKQGTACAVEGDMKVAMAMSILKTISGTGQLSEMYSIDFNDDICIIGHSGS
;
A
#
# COMPACT_ATOMS: atom_id res chain seq x y z
N ASP A 1 -14.99 26.15 24.86
CA ASP A 1 -15.79 26.34 23.63
C ASP A 1 -15.90 25.05 22.79
N LEU A 2 -14.82 24.28 22.61
CA LEU A 2 -14.86 22.99 21.89
C LEU A 2 -15.75 21.96 22.61
N GLU A 3 -15.66 21.89 23.95
CA GLU A 3 -16.49 21.01 24.75
C GLU A 3 -17.98 21.38 24.61
N ARG A 4 -18.32 22.67 24.70
CA ARG A 4 -19.69 23.15 24.48
C ARG A 4 -20.22 22.86 23.08
N ALA A 5 -19.32 22.84 22.08
CA ALA A 5 -19.65 22.47 20.72
C ALA A 5 -19.71 20.94 20.48
N GLY A 6 -19.53 20.12 21.50
CA GLY A 6 -19.52 18.66 21.41
C GLY A 6 -18.36 18.13 20.58
N LYS A 7 -17.27 18.87 20.46
CA LYS A 7 -16.08 18.46 19.70
C LYS A 7 -15.10 17.73 20.59
N ARG A 8 -14.64 16.58 20.14
CA ARG A 8 -13.52 15.89 20.80
C ARG A 8 -12.28 16.76 20.71
N HIS A 9 -11.59 16.93 21.80
CA HIS A 9 -10.35 17.69 21.89
C HIS A 9 -9.44 17.11 22.97
N ALA A 10 -8.17 17.43 22.89
CA ALA A 10 -7.19 17.23 23.95
C ALA A 10 -6.61 18.59 24.34
N VAL A 11 -6.08 18.68 25.55
CA VAL A 11 -5.41 19.87 26.06
C VAL A 11 -3.94 19.52 26.29
N ILE A 12 -3.06 20.17 25.56
CA ILE A 12 -1.63 20.07 25.76
C ILE A 12 -1.19 21.25 26.62
N THR A 13 -0.50 20.99 27.71
CA THR A 13 -0.04 22.00 28.65
C THR A 13 1.47 22.06 28.71
N GLY A 14 2.03 23.27 28.66
CA GLY A 14 3.46 23.52 28.76
C GLY A 14 3.86 24.80 28.04
N VAL A 15 5.16 25.01 27.90
CA VAL A 15 5.72 26.21 27.26
C VAL A 15 5.99 25.94 25.80
N VAL A 16 5.23 26.59 24.91
CA VAL A 16 5.41 26.44 23.45
C VAL A 16 6.61 27.27 22.96
N GLU A 17 6.76 28.50 23.44
CA GLU A 17 7.91 29.35 23.12
C GLU A 17 9.10 28.96 24.00
N GLY A 18 10.23 28.67 23.36
CA GLY A 18 11.46 28.25 24.06
C GLY A 18 11.74 26.75 24.04
N GLY A 19 10.85 25.96 23.38
CA GLY A 19 11.19 24.59 22.99
C GLY A 19 11.04 23.56 24.09
N ASP A 20 9.90 23.51 24.80
CA ASP A 20 9.58 22.36 25.65
C ASP A 20 9.46 21.10 24.76
N PRO A 21 10.43 20.15 24.84
CA PRO A 21 10.45 18.99 23.95
C PRO A 21 9.22 18.08 24.14
N GLY A 22 8.66 18.04 25.35
CA GLY A 22 7.48 17.21 25.65
C GLY A 22 6.24 17.75 24.95
N VAL A 23 6.03 19.06 25.02
CA VAL A 23 4.92 19.74 24.33
C VAL A 23 5.06 19.60 22.82
N GLN A 24 6.26 19.76 22.29
CA GLN A 24 6.49 19.63 20.84
C GLN A 24 6.21 18.19 20.36
N ALA A 25 6.70 17.19 21.07
CA ALA A 25 6.46 15.78 20.74
C ALA A 25 4.95 15.45 20.75
N GLU A 26 4.22 15.92 21.75
CA GLU A 26 2.77 15.68 21.83
C GLU A 26 2.01 16.36 20.68
N ILE A 27 2.38 17.59 20.32
CA ILE A 27 1.81 18.28 19.15
C ILE A 27 2.11 17.51 17.87
N GLU A 28 3.34 17.03 17.68
CA GLU A 28 3.73 16.25 16.50
C GLU A 28 2.93 14.95 16.40
N ASP A 29 2.72 14.24 17.50
CA ASP A 29 1.94 13.01 17.53
C ASP A 29 0.47 13.25 17.14
N TRP A 30 -0.13 14.33 17.65
CA TRP A 30 -1.47 14.75 17.22
C TRP A 30 -1.53 15.12 15.73
N CYS A 31 -0.50 15.82 15.22
CA CYS A 31 -0.39 16.14 13.80
C CYS A 31 -0.27 14.88 12.94
N LYS A 32 0.54 13.91 13.34
CA LYS A 32 0.67 12.61 12.64
C LYS A 32 -0.65 11.84 12.63
N ALA A 33 -1.33 11.76 13.77
CA ALA A 33 -2.64 11.12 13.86
C ALA A 33 -3.68 11.81 12.95
N ALA A 34 -3.69 13.14 12.92
CA ALA A 34 -4.55 13.91 12.03
C ALA A 34 -4.22 13.69 10.55
N GLN A 35 -2.94 13.56 10.19
CA GLN A 35 -2.51 13.26 8.83
C GLN A 35 -2.99 11.88 8.37
N VAL A 36 -2.91 10.84 9.23
CA VAL A 36 -3.46 9.51 8.93
C VAL A 36 -4.95 9.59 8.63
N ARG A 37 -5.71 10.26 9.49
CA ARG A 37 -7.16 10.42 9.30
C ARG A 37 -7.48 11.20 8.02
N ARG A 38 -6.71 12.24 7.71
CA ARG A 38 -6.84 12.99 6.46
C ARG A 38 -6.57 12.12 5.26
N ARG A 39 -5.46 11.36 5.28
CA ARG A 39 -5.09 10.44 4.19
C ARG A 39 -6.22 9.45 3.88
N PHE A 40 -6.82 8.84 4.90
CA PHE A 40 -7.91 7.88 4.71
C PHE A 40 -9.16 8.52 4.11
N ARG A 41 -9.41 9.79 4.43
CA ARG A 41 -10.54 10.54 3.87
C ARG A 41 -10.31 11.05 2.45
N ASP A 42 -9.06 11.36 2.12
CA ASP A 42 -8.67 11.96 0.84
C ASP A 42 -8.28 10.90 -0.21
N THR A 43 -8.19 9.60 0.17
CA THR A 43 -7.86 8.49 -0.73
C THR A 43 -8.85 7.35 -0.60
N ASN A 44 -8.82 6.43 -1.57
CA ASN A 44 -9.61 5.19 -1.55
C ASN A 44 -8.70 3.98 -1.33
N ILE A 45 -9.30 2.87 -0.90
CA ILE A 45 -8.65 1.56 -0.93
C ILE A 45 -9.26 0.72 -2.05
N ALA A 46 -8.42 0.12 -2.88
CA ALA A 46 -8.85 -0.82 -3.89
C ALA A 46 -8.72 -2.26 -3.40
N GLN A 47 -9.77 -3.04 -3.58
CA GLN A 47 -9.74 -4.50 -3.50
C GLN A 47 -9.73 -5.05 -4.92
N ILE A 48 -8.69 -5.76 -5.31
CA ILE A 48 -8.60 -6.45 -6.60
C ILE A 48 -8.89 -7.93 -6.38
N GLY A 49 -9.94 -8.43 -7.02
CA GLY A 49 -10.41 -9.78 -6.80
C GLY A 49 -11.07 -9.93 -5.42
N ARG A 50 -10.66 -10.92 -4.66
CA ARG A 50 -11.24 -11.26 -3.36
C ARG A 50 -10.14 -11.58 -2.33
N PRO A 51 -10.42 -11.59 -1.03
CA PRO A 51 -9.50 -12.12 -0.03
C PRO A 51 -9.12 -13.58 -0.31
N TYR A 52 -7.93 -13.99 0.14
CA TYR A 52 -7.46 -15.37 -0.04
C TYR A 52 -8.48 -16.35 0.54
N PRO A 53 -8.93 -17.37 -0.24
CA PRO A 53 -9.94 -18.31 0.22
C PRO A 53 -9.46 -19.11 1.43
N GLY A 54 -10.27 -19.14 2.48
CA GLY A 54 -9.97 -19.89 3.70
C GLY A 54 -9.29 -19.08 4.81
N MET A 55 -8.73 -17.90 4.50
CA MET A 55 -8.19 -16.98 5.51
C MET A 55 -9.31 -16.02 5.96
N MET A 56 -10.09 -16.45 6.94
CA MET A 56 -11.28 -15.69 7.39
C MET A 56 -10.91 -14.40 8.12
N ASP A 57 -9.73 -14.29 8.64
CA ASP A 57 -9.17 -13.09 9.27
C ASP A 57 -8.92 -11.94 8.29
N LEU A 58 -8.86 -12.21 6.97
CA LEU A 58 -8.71 -11.17 5.95
C LEU A 58 -10.00 -10.41 5.66
N TYR A 59 -11.16 -10.97 6.02
CA TYR A 59 -12.45 -10.33 5.74
C TYR A 59 -12.67 -9.10 6.60
N ILE A 60 -13.32 -8.09 6.03
CA ILE A 60 -13.63 -6.83 6.69
C ILE A 60 -15.08 -6.41 6.39
N ASP A 61 -15.70 -5.74 7.34
CA ASP A 61 -16.96 -5.03 7.12
C ASP A 61 -16.67 -3.64 6.53
N GLU A 62 -16.85 -3.50 5.23
CA GLU A 62 -16.59 -2.27 4.49
C GLU A 62 -17.50 -1.12 4.92
N THR A 63 -18.73 -1.41 5.31
CA THR A 63 -19.67 -0.40 5.83
C THR A 63 -19.18 0.17 7.15
N ASN A 64 -18.70 -0.69 8.04
CA ASN A 64 -18.12 -0.28 9.32
C ASN A 64 -16.78 0.47 9.11
N LEU A 65 -15.99 0.04 8.12
CA LEU A 65 -14.75 0.72 7.73
C LEU A 65 -15.03 2.16 7.31
N TYR A 66 -15.98 2.36 6.39
CA TYR A 66 -16.38 3.69 5.96
C TYR A 66 -16.90 4.56 7.12
N ASN A 67 -17.76 3.98 7.96
CA ASN A 67 -18.34 4.72 9.10
C ASN A 67 -17.28 5.19 10.11
N ARG A 68 -16.25 4.38 10.37
CA ARG A 68 -15.20 4.69 11.37
C ARG A 68 -14.05 5.51 10.82
N MET A 69 -13.62 5.19 9.61
CA MET A 69 -12.38 5.70 9.02
C MET A 69 -12.61 6.67 7.86
N PHE A 70 -13.85 6.75 7.33
CA PHE A 70 -14.21 7.47 6.11
C PHE A 70 -13.45 6.97 4.87
N LEU A 71 -12.95 5.74 4.93
CA LEU A 71 -12.23 5.11 3.85
C LEU A 71 -13.20 4.38 2.94
N TYR A 72 -13.24 4.78 1.67
CA TYR A 72 -14.11 4.17 0.68
C TYR A 72 -13.40 3.01 -0.02
N THR A 73 -14.05 1.85 -0.05
CA THR A 73 -13.56 0.66 -0.74
C THR A 73 -14.05 0.63 -2.18
N LYS A 74 -13.13 0.46 -3.12
CA LYS A 74 -13.44 0.23 -4.54
C LYS A 74 -13.11 -1.20 -4.91
N GLN A 75 -14.11 -1.92 -5.42
CA GLN A 75 -13.95 -3.29 -5.89
C GLN A 75 -13.56 -3.32 -7.36
N PHE A 76 -12.56 -4.12 -7.70
CA PHE A 76 -12.07 -4.28 -9.06
C PHE A 76 -11.83 -5.74 -9.40
N ASP A 77 -12.07 -6.09 -10.66
CA ASP A 77 -11.72 -7.38 -11.21
C ASP A 77 -10.39 -7.30 -11.96
N TRP A 78 -9.70 -8.42 -12.07
CA TRP A 78 -8.43 -8.52 -12.80
C TRP A 78 -8.56 -8.15 -14.27
N GLU A 79 -9.71 -8.43 -14.90
CA GLU A 79 -10.02 -8.06 -16.28
C GLU A 79 -9.92 -6.56 -16.53
N LYS A 80 -10.33 -5.74 -15.55
CA LYS A 80 -10.15 -4.28 -15.64
C LYS A 80 -8.66 -3.90 -15.62
N MET A 81 -7.86 -4.57 -14.81
CA MET A 81 -6.41 -4.31 -14.75
C MET A 81 -5.72 -4.67 -16.06
N TRP A 82 -6.12 -5.77 -16.70
CA TRP A 82 -5.59 -6.14 -18.02
C TRP A 82 -5.97 -5.11 -19.08
N ALA A 83 -7.23 -4.65 -19.08
CA ALA A 83 -7.66 -3.62 -20.03
C ALA A 83 -6.86 -2.33 -19.87
N ILE A 84 -6.63 -1.87 -18.64
CA ILE A 84 -5.79 -0.68 -18.38
C ILE A 84 -4.37 -0.89 -18.90
N ALA A 85 -3.77 -2.06 -18.69
CA ALA A 85 -2.43 -2.35 -19.18
C ALA A 85 -2.38 -2.46 -20.72
N ASP A 86 -3.41 -3.04 -21.34
CA ASP A 86 -3.50 -3.12 -22.82
C ASP A 86 -3.60 -1.71 -23.45
N ASP A 87 -4.22 -0.75 -22.78
CA ASP A 87 -4.35 0.64 -23.23
C ASP A 87 -3.04 1.47 -23.09
N ILE A 88 -2.03 0.98 -22.39
CA ILE A 88 -0.74 1.66 -22.31
C ILE A 88 0.03 1.45 -23.61
N THR A 89 0.14 2.50 -24.40
CA THR A 89 0.82 2.52 -25.72
C THR A 89 1.98 3.50 -25.80
N ASP A 90 2.25 4.25 -24.74
CA ASP A 90 3.38 5.19 -24.64
C ASP A 90 4.69 4.40 -24.38
N GLU A 91 5.39 4.08 -25.47
CA GLU A 91 6.65 3.33 -25.41
C GLU A 91 7.77 4.07 -24.68
N ASP A 92 7.78 5.40 -24.74
CA ASP A 92 8.79 6.21 -24.04
C ASP A 92 8.57 6.15 -22.52
N ALA A 93 7.32 6.22 -22.07
CA ALA A 93 6.96 6.03 -20.67
C ALA A 93 7.31 4.62 -20.17
N ILE A 94 7.03 3.58 -20.98
CA ILE A 94 7.37 2.20 -20.63
C ILE A 94 8.90 2.04 -20.54
N ARG A 95 9.65 2.58 -21.50
CA ARG A 95 11.13 2.52 -21.53
C ARG A 95 11.75 3.23 -20.34
N ALA A 96 11.26 4.42 -19.99
CA ALA A 96 11.71 5.16 -18.81
C ALA A 96 11.45 4.36 -17.52
N LYS A 97 10.28 3.73 -17.42
CA LYS A 97 9.94 2.87 -16.28
C LYS A 97 10.79 1.60 -16.24
N ALA A 98 11.07 0.99 -17.38
CA ALA A 98 11.95 -0.16 -17.47
C ALA A 98 13.37 0.18 -16.95
N GLN A 99 13.89 1.35 -17.31
CA GLN A 99 15.17 1.82 -16.77
C GLN A 99 15.10 2.05 -15.26
N GLU A 100 14.03 2.67 -14.74
CA GLU A 100 13.84 2.85 -13.29
C GLU A 100 13.82 1.51 -12.55
N ILE A 101 13.20 0.47 -13.11
CA ILE A 101 13.17 -0.89 -12.54
C ILE A 101 14.58 -1.46 -12.49
N LEU A 102 15.35 -1.36 -13.59
CA LEU A 102 16.73 -1.83 -13.65
C LEU A 102 17.66 -1.11 -12.67
N ASP A 103 17.41 0.17 -12.44
CA ASP A 103 18.18 0.97 -11.47
C ASP A 103 17.78 0.69 -10.00
N THR A 104 16.59 0.08 -9.80
CA THR A 104 16.03 -0.17 -8.47
C THR A 104 16.29 -1.58 -7.96
N PHE A 105 16.25 -2.58 -8.86
CA PHE A 105 16.37 -3.99 -8.52
C PHE A 105 17.64 -4.62 -9.09
N ASP A 106 18.31 -5.43 -8.29
CA ASP A 106 19.36 -6.33 -8.78
C ASP A 106 18.68 -7.58 -9.36
N ILE A 107 18.79 -7.75 -10.68
CA ILE A 107 18.12 -8.82 -11.39
C ILE A 107 19.10 -9.97 -11.62
N GLU A 108 18.85 -11.10 -10.97
CA GLU A 108 19.67 -12.30 -11.13
C GLU A 108 19.77 -12.72 -12.61
N GLY A 109 20.98 -12.99 -13.05
CA GLY A 109 21.25 -13.31 -14.46
C GLY A 109 21.25 -12.11 -15.41
N GLY A 110 21.24 -10.89 -14.86
CA GLY A 110 21.29 -9.63 -15.61
C GLY A 110 19.94 -9.20 -16.20
N GLY A 111 19.59 -7.94 -15.97
CA GLY A 111 18.38 -7.28 -16.50
C GLY A 111 18.66 -6.54 -17.80
N THR A 112 17.71 -6.54 -18.73
CA THR A 112 17.67 -5.65 -19.89
C THR A 112 16.30 -5.03 -20.02
N ILE A 113 16.20 -3.92 -20.75
CA ILE A 113 14.91 -3.24 -20.98
C ILE A 113 13.87 -4.22 -21.57
N GLU A 114 14.27 -5.07 -22.49
CA GLU A 114 13.39 -6.06 -23.12
C GLU A 114 12.85 -7.08 -22.12
N LYS A 115 13.68 -7.53 -21.17
CA LYS A 115 13.28 -8.51 -20.16
C LYS A 115 12.28 -7.95 -19.15
N VAL A 116 12.35 -6.64 -18.87
CA VAL A 116 11.47 -5.98 -17.90
C VAL A 116 10.36 -5.16 -18.56
N TRP A 117 10.22 -5.24 -19.88
CA TRP A 117 9.27 -4.43 -20.65
C TRP A 117 7.83 -4.60 -20.19
N ASP A 118 7.37 -5.84 -20.10
CA ASP A 118 6.00 -6.13 -19.66
C ASP A 118 5.76 -5.68 -18.21
N MET A 119 6.74 -5.91 -17.33
CA MET A 119 6.70 -5.42 -15.96
C MET A 119 6.57 -3.88 -15.93
N ALA A 120 7.40 -3.18 -16.70
CA ALA A 120 7.37 -1.73 -16.79
C ALA A 120 6.00 -1.22 -17.28
N LYS A 121 5.44 -1.89 -18.28
CA LYS A 121 4.10 -1.59 -18.80
C LYS A 121 3.02 -1.73 -17.70
N TYR A 122 3.06 -2.80 -16.91
CA TYR A 122 2.15 -2.98 -15.79
C TYR A 122 2.36 -1.94 -14.68
N VAL A 123 3.61 -1.58 -14.36
CA VAL A 123 3.86 -0.51 -13.38
C VAL A 123 3.25 0.81 -13.85
N VAL A 124 3.45 1.21 -15.11
CA VAL A 124 2.85 2.41 -15.69
C VAL A 124 1.32 2.34 -15.62
N ALA A 125 0.73 1.18 -15.92
CA ALA A 125 -0.72 0.98 -15.83
C ALA A 125 -1.24 1.14 -14.39
N PHE A 126 -0.56 0.55 -13.42
CA PHE A 126 -0.92 0.67 -12.01
C PHE A 126 -0.75 2.11 -11.50
N GLU A 127 0.32 2.81 -11.87
CA GLU A 127 0.53 4.22 -11.50
C GLU A 127 -0.60 5.11 -12.04
N LYS A 128 -0.97 4.92 -13.31
CA LYS A 128 -2.09 5.62 -13.93
C LYS A 128 -3.38 5.33 -13.17
N TRP A 129 -3.66 4.07 -12.90
CA TRP A 129 -4.87 3.64 -12.21
C TRP A 129 -4.95 4.19 -10.78
N VAL A 130 -3.85 4.14 -10.02
CA VAL A 130 -3.74 4.73 -8.67
C VAL A 130 -4.11 6.21 -8.71
N LYS A 131 -3.61 6.94 -9.69
CA LYS A 131 -3.90 8.37 -9.87
C LYS A 131 -5.37 8.63 -10.25
N ASP A 132 -5.88 7.91 -11.25
CA ASP A 132 -7.23 8.12 -11.78
C ASP A 132 -8.32 7.77 -10.75
N GLU A 133 -8.08 6.76 -9.93
CA GLU A 133 -9.01 6.29 -8.90
C GLU A 133 -8.75 6.88 -7.50
N HIS A 134 -7.75 7.77 -7.37
CA HIS A 134 -7.34 8.37 -6.09
C HIS A 134 -7.03 7.32 -5.01
N LEU A 135 -6.24 6.30 -5.36
CA LEU A 135 -5.93 5.21 -4.45
C LEU A 135 -4.74 5.57 -3.55
N GLY A 136 -4.90 5.37 -2.25
CA GLY A 136 -3.81 5.39 -1.29
C GLY A 136 -3.36 3.99 -0.88
N MET A 137 -4.21 3.00 -1.15
CA MET A 137 -4.03 1.61 -0.72
C MET A 137 -4.60 0.65 -1.76
N ILE A 138 -3.95 -0.50 -1.90
CA ILE A 138 -4.38 -1.61 -2.75
C ILE A 138 -4.27 -2.90 -1.93
N ALA A 139 -5.31 -3.71 -1.97
CA ALA A 139 -5.28 -5.08 -1.48
C ALA A 139 -5.64 -6.01 -2.65
N SER A 140 -4.84 -7.03 -2.92
CA SER A 140 -5.07 -7.94 -4.03
C SER A 140 -4.86 -9.38 -3.62
N HIS A 141 -5.74 -10.25 -4.10
CA HIS A 141 -5.49 -11.67 -4.02
C HIS A 141 -4.74 -12.10 -5.27
N TYR A 142 -3.60 -12.66 -5.02
CA TYR A 142 -2.72 -13.29 -5.98
C TYR A 142 -3.18 -14.73 -6.23
N ASN A 143 -3.27 -15.12 -7.49
CA ASN A 143 -3.70 -16.45 -7.88
C ASN A 143 -2.56 -17.20 -8.59
N GLY A 144 -1.50 -17.54 -7.86
CA GLY A 144 -0.21 -18.06 -8.33
C GLY A 144 -0.23 -19.33 -9.19
N PHE A 145 -1.43 -19.76 -9.61
CA PHE A 145 -1.61 -20.89 -10.52
C PHE A 145 -2.29 -20.52 -11.83
N ALA A 146 -2.51 -19.21 -12.06
CA ALA A 146 -3.12 -18.75 -13.30
C ALA A 146 -2.18 -18.94 -14.50
N GLN A 147 -2.75 -19.27 -15.66
CA GLN A 147 -2.03 -19.40 -16.93
C GLN A 147 -2.42 -18.27 -17.89
N GLY A 148 -1.60 -18.09 -18.93
CA GLY A 148 -1.85 -17.05 -19.95
C GLY A 148 -1.65 -15.64 -19.40
N LYS A 149 -2.50 -14.69 -19.80
CA LYS A 149 -2.44 -13.26 -19.36
C LYS A 149 -2.46 -13.13 -17.83
N ALA A 150 -3.25 -13.95 -17.16
CA ALA A 150 -3.33 -13.93 -15.70
C ALA A 150 -2.01 -14.35 -15.04
N GLY A 151 -1.34 -15.37 -15.56
CA GLY A 151 -0.03 -15.81 -15.04
C GLY A 151 1.07 -14.77 -15.25
N VAL A 152 1.03 -14.03 -16.37
CA VAL A 152 1.98 -12.93 -16.62
C VAL A 152 1.77 -11.80 -15.62
N LEU A 153 0.52 -11.35 -15.44
CA LEU A 153 0.20 -10.31 -14.47
C LEU A 153 0.61 -10.72 -13.05
N ASP A 154 0.35 -11.96 -12.70
CA ASP A 154 0.69 -12.56 -11.42
C ASP A 154 2.19 -12.46 -11.11
N SER A 155 3.04 -12.85 -12.07
CA SER A 155 4.50 -12.76 -11.93
C SER A 155 5.03 -11.33 -11.87
N MET A 156 4.28 -10.35 -12.43
CA MET A 156 4.65 -8.93 -12.47
C MET A 156 4.08 -8.12 -11.29
N LEU A 157 3.10 -8.67 -10.59
CA LEU A 157 2.37 -7.96 -9.54
C LEU A 157 3.28 -7.51 -8.40
N ILE A 158 4.14 -8.40 -7.91
CA ILE A 158 5.00 -8.12 -6.75
C ILE A 158 6.02 -7.02 -7.04
N PRO A 159 6.80 -7.07 -8.13
CA PRO A 159 7.67 -5.96 -8.48
C PRO A 159 6.90 -4.65 -8.73
N ALA A 160 5.71 -4.72 -9.34
CA ALA A 160 4.87 -3.54 -9.55
C ALA A 160 4.41 -2.95 -8.20
N PHE A 161 4.00 -3.77 -7.25
CA PHE A 161 3.64 -3.33 -5.91
C PHE A 161 4.84 -2.74 -5.16
N SER A 162 6.01 -3.33 -5.28
CA SER A 162 7.24 -2.77 -4.69
C SER A 162 7.53 -1.36 -5.20
N MET A 163 7.34 -1.12 -6.52
CA MET A 163 7.48 0.21 -7.10
C MET A 163 6.42 1.20 -6.56
N LEU A 164 5.16 0.78 -6.43
CA LEU A 164 4.09 1.60 -5.87
C LEU A 164 4.31 1.90 -4.38
N ILE A 165 4.80 0.94 -3.59
CA ILE A 165 5.12 1.13 -2.17
C ILE A 165 6.24 2.17 -2.02
N LYS A 166 7.27 2.10 -2.85
CA LYS A 166 8.33 3.11 -2.91
C LYS A 166 7.76 4.52 -3.13
N GLN A 167 6.75 4.65 -3.98
CA GLN A 167 6.07 5.91 -4.30
C GLN A 167 5.03 6.34 -3.24
N GLY A 168 4.70 5.47 -2.29
CA GLY A 168 3.84 5.79 -1.15
C GLY A 168 2.41 5.24 -1.22
N THR A 169 2.09 4.38 -2.20
CA THR A 169 0.85 3.61 -2.23
C THR A 169 1.05 2.32 -1.47
N ALA A 170 0.27 2.08 -0.43
CA ALA A 170 0.36 0.84 0.33
C ALA A 170 -0.26 -0.32 -0.47
N CYS A 171 0.51 -1.38 -0.72
CA CYS A 171 0.05 -2.53 -1.49
C CYS A 171 0.20 -3.80 -0.66
N ALA A 172 -0.90 -4.47 -0.36
CA ALA A 172 -0.93 -5.74 0.36
C ALA A 172 -1.39 -6.86 -0.57
N VAL A 173 -0.73 -7.99 -0.46
CA VAL A 173 -1.14 -9.24 -1.14
C VAL A 173 -2.22 -9.96 -0.33
N GLU A 174 -2.68 -11.11 -0.84
CA GLU A 174 -3.72 -11.95 -0.22
C GLU A 174 -5.10 -11.29 -0.08
N GLY A 175 -5.25 -10.07 -0.58
CA GLY A 175 -6.47 -9.29 -0.45
C GLY A 175 -6.67 -8.70 0.94
N ASP A 176 -5.59 -8.53 1.72
CA ASP A 176 -5.67 -8.00 3.08
C ASP A 176 -5.73 -6.47 3.12
N MET A 177 -6.96 -5.95 3.15
CA MET A 177 -7.20 -4.51 3.30
C MET A 177 -6.72 -3.96 4.65
N LYS A 178 -6.71 -4.77 5.71
CA LYS A 178 -6.29 -4.31 7.06
C LYS A 178 -4.79 -4.06 7.08
N VAL A 179 -4.02 -4.96 6.46
CA VAL A 179 -2.58 -4.77 6.30
C VAL A 179 -2.26 -3.58 5.39
N ALA A 180 -2.97 -3.42 4.26
CA ALA A 180 -2.80 -2.23 3.42
C ALA A 180 -3.05 -0.92 4.20
N MET A 181 -4.07 -0.90 5.07
CA MET A 181 -4.32 0.23 5.97
C MET A 181 -3.19 0.43 6.98
N ALA A 182 -2.71 -0.65 7.61
CA ALA A 182 -1.59 -0.58 8.55
C ALA A 182 -0.32 -0.05 7.89
N MET A 183 0.02 -0.52 6.68
CA MET A 183 1.13 0.00 5.88
C MET A 183 0.96 1.50 5.59
N SER A 184 -0.24 1.94 5.22
CA SER A 184 -0.54 3.36 4.97
C SER A 184 -0.40 4.22 6.23
N ILE A 185 -0.81 3.71 7.39
CA ILE A 185 -0.61 4.36 8.69
C ILE A 185 0.88 4.50 8.98
N LEU A 186 1.62 3.39 8.93
CA LEU A 186 3.07 3.37 9.17
C LEU A 186 3.80 4.31 8.22
N LYS A 187 3.49 4.27 6.93
CA LYS A 187 4.06 5.18 5.93
C LYS A 187 3.84 6.65 6.31
N THR A 188 2.66 6.98 6.83
CA THR A 188 2.31 8.36 7.18
C THR A 188 3.06 8.82 8.43
N ILE A 189 3.23 7.96 9.44
CA ILE A 189 3.82 8.36 10.74
C ILE A 189 5.34 8.19 10.81
N SER A 190 5.91 7.23 10.05
CA SER A 190 7.35 6.89 10.11
C SER A 190 8.08 7.02 8.77
N GLY A 191 7.36 7.34 7.68
CA GLY A 191 7.95 7.46 6.34
C GLY A 191 8.06 6.14 5.59
N THR A 192 7.83 4.99 6.23
CA THR A 192 7.88 3.66 5.61
C THR A 192 6.83 2.75 6.23
N GLY A 193 6.43 1.71 5.49
CA GLY A 193 5.53 0.67 5.98
C GLY A 193 5.54 -0.49 4.99
N GLN A 194 5.80 -1.70 5.49
CA GLN A 194 5.91 -2.91 4.68
C GLN A 194 5.03 -4.01 5.26
N LEU A 195 4.48 -4.86 4.39
CA LEU A 195 3.83 -6.09 4.80
C LEU A 195 4.87 -7.05 5.38
N SER A 196 4.58 -7.63 6.53
CA SER A 196 5.38 -8.69 7.11
C SER A 196 4.55 -9.56 8.03
N GLU A 197 4.95 -10.80 8.16
CA GLU A 197 4.35 -11.81 9.04
C GLU A 197 5.41 -12.38 9.98
N MET A 198 4.95 -12.88 11.10
CA MET A 198 5.80 -13.61 12.04
C MET A 198 5.92 -15.06 11.59
N TYR A 199 7.07 -15.45 11.05
CA TYR A 199 7.31 -16.81 10.57
C TYR A 199 7.76 -17.76 11.68
N SER A 200 8.61 -17.30 12.57
CA SER A 200 9.20 -18.15 13.61
C SER A 200 9.64 -17.35 14.82
N ILE A 201 9.61 -18.00 15.98
CA ILE A 201 10.15 -17.46 17.23
C ILE A 201 11.14 -18.48 17.78
N ASP A 202 12.36 -18.04 18.05
CA ASP A 202 13.34 -18.79 18.81
C ASP A 202 13.33 -18.29 20.26
N PHE A 203 12.77 -19.10 21.15
CA PHE A 203 12.65 -18.76 22.56
C PHE A 203 13.96 -18.95 23.34
N ASN A 204 14.99 -19.60 22.76
CA ASN A 204 16.29 -19.77 23.43
C ASN A 204 17.17 -18.53 23.20
N ASP A 205 17.12 -17.99 21.98
CA ASP A 205 17.94 -16.83 21.58
C ASP A 205 17.17 -15.50 21.61
N ASP A 206 15.89 -15.51 22.01
CA ASP A 206 14.99 -14.35 22.07
C ASP A 206 14.88 -13.62 20.72
N ILE A 207 14.78 -14.41 19.64
CA ILE A 207 14.72 -13.92 18.27
C ILE A 207 13.34 -14.17 17.67
N CYS A 208 12.80 -13.17 16.98
CA CYS A 208 11.63 -13.30 16.12
C CYS A 208 12.03 -13.08 14.65
N ILE A 209 11.71 -14.03 13.79
CA ILE A 209 11.90 -13.94 12.36
C ILE A 209 10.60 -13.43 11.75
N ILE A 210 10.67 -12.26 11.14
CA ILE A 210 9.55 -11.62 10.44
C ILE A 210 9.90 -11.43 8.96
N GLY A 211 8.92 -11.56 8.11
CA GLY A 211 9.08 -11.37 6.67
C GLY A 211 7.79 -11.72 5.93
N HIS A 212 7.81 -11.56 4.62
CA HIS A 212 6.77 -12.07 3.74
C HIS A 212 7.37 -12.42 2.39
N SER A 213 6.96 -13.56 1.81
CA SER A 213 7.36 -13.91 0.44
C SER A 213 6.53 -13.11 -0.54
N GLY A 214 7.17 -12.21 -1.29
CA GLY A 214 6.53 -11.58 -2.42
C GLY A 214 5.95 -10.18 -2.19
N SER A 215 6.52 -9.40 -1.31
CA SER A 215 6.19 -7.96 -1.19
C SER A 215 7.43 -7.12 -0.89
#